data_6fa747130e2c7296c05619dfa835f47f
#
_entry.id   6fa747130e2c7296c05619dfa835f47f
#
_cell.length_a   1.000
_cell.length_b   1.000
_cell.length_c   1.000
_cell.angle_alpha   90.00
_cell.angle_beta   90.00
_cell.angle_gamma   90.00
#
_symmetry.space_group_name_H-M   'P 1'
#
loop_
_entity.id
_entity.type
_entity.pdbx_description
1 polymer ?
#
loop_
_entity_poly.entity_id
_entity_poly.type
_entity_poly.pdbx_seq_one_letter_code
_entity_poly.pdbx_strand_id
1 'polypeptide(L)'
;MGRNNTKAVKNITKMYEQLGLAQDDIFHKTKLLLSIYRDVVWATLSDCNCVNEEIYYYGDDLTDALVYLEEFAPDIERSEFERRVCNLFENKWMIDLIDKAMSKVYDYYNNGQLYHEILSKSYLTAFRYTESELLEILNLERSTFYDRKKEAVML
;
A
#
# COMPACT_ATOMS: atom_id res chain seq x y z
N MET A 1 7.66 -31.04 -4.96
CA MET A 1 7.89 -30.70 -6.37
C MET A 1 8.06 -29.18 -6.46
N GLY A 2 9.23 -28.72 -6.85
CA GLY A 2 9.46 -27.29 -7.10
C GLY A 2 8.55 -26.82 -8.23
N ARG A 3 7.68 -25.85 -7.96
CA ARG A 3 6.93 -25.17 -9.01
C ARG A 3 7.93 -24.58 -9.98
N ASN A 4 7.89 -25.03 -11.24
CA ASN A 4 8.69 -24.42 -12.31
C ASN A 4 8.39 -22.94 -12.34
N ASN A 5 9.38 -22.11 -12.05
CA ASN A 5 9.25 -20.67 -12.14
C ASN A 5 8.93 -20.30 -13.59
N THR A 6 7.91 -19.47 -13.79
CA THR A 6 7.55 -18.95 -15.10
C THR A 6 8.72 -18.14 -15.71
N LYS A 7 8.69 -17.92 -17.01
CA LYS A 7 9.68 -17.07 -17.69
C LYS A 7 9.74 -15.67 -17.09
N ALA A 8 8.56 -15.13 -16.70
CA ALA A 8 8.46 -13.83 -16.06
C ALA A 8 9.17 -13.81 -14.69
N VAL A 9 8.96 -14.83 -13.87
CA VAL A 9 9.66 -14.95 -12.56
C VAL A 9 11.18 -15.01 -12.77
N LYS A 10 11.66 -15.77 -13.75
CA LYS A 10 13.10 -15.84 -14.05
C LYS A 10 13.68 -14.49 -14.45
N ASN A 11 12.95 -13.72 -15.25
CA ASN A 11 13.40 -12.38 -15.67
C ASN A 11 13.44 -11.42 -14.48
N ILE A 12 12.40 -11.43 -13.64
CA ILE A 12 12.34 -10.58 -12.44
C ILE A 12 13.45 -10.99 -11.46
N THR A 13 13.70 -12.27 -11.27
CA THR A 13 14.81 -12.78 -10.43
C THR A 13 16.17 -12.23 -10.89
N LYS A 14 16.42 -12.19 -12.19
CA LYS A 14 17.66 -11.59 -12.72
C LYS A 14 17.78 -10.10 -12.41
N MET A 15 16.67 -9.36 -12.41
CA MET A 15 16.67 -7.95 -12.01
C MET A 15 17.07 -7.81 -10.54
N TYR A 16 16.56 -8.67 -9.64
CA TYR A 16 16.95 -8.70 -8.23
C TYR A 16 18.43 -8.99 -8.05
N GLU A 17 18.96 -9.98 -8.77
CA GLU A 17 20.38 -10.34 -8.74
C GLU A 17 21.27 -9.18 -9.20
N GLN A 18 20.88 -8.48 -10.27
CA GLN A 18 21.61 -7.30 -10.77
C GLN A 18 21.64 -6.14 -9.78
N LEU A 19 20.60 -5.99 -8.98
CA LEU A 19 20.49 -4.95 -7.95
C LEU A 19 21.06 -5.38 -6.60
N GLY A 20 21.51 -6.63 -6.47
CA GLY A 20 22.03 -7.18 -5.20
C GLY A 20 20.99 -7.31 -4.10
N LEU A 21 19.73 -7.53 -4.47
CA LEU A 21 18.59 -7.61 -3.55
C LEU A 21 18.25 -9.05 -3.19
N ALA A 22 17.88 -9.29 -1.93
CA ALA A 22 17.41 -10.58 -1.44
C ALA A 22 15.94 -10.81 -1.82
N GLN A 23 15.70 -11.62 -2.84
CA GLN A 23 14.39 -11.86 -3.42
C GLN A 23 13.33 -12.31 -2.41
N ASP A 24 13.60 -13.34 -1.61
CA ASP A 24 12.62 -13.91 -0.68
C ASP A 24 12.22 -12.92 0.41
N ASP A 25 13.18 -12.18 0.93
CA ASP A 25 12.94 -11.19 1.97
C ASP A 25 12.07 -10.03 1.46
N ILE A 26 12.37 -9.52 0.28
CA ILE A 26 11.59 -8.45 -0.37
C ILE A 26 10.19 -8.94 -0.72
N PHE A 27 10.05 -10.14 -1.27
CA PHE A 27 8.75 -10.74 -1.58
C PHE A 27 7.85 -10.81 -0.35
N HIS A 28 8.35 -11.31 0.77
CA HIS A 28 7.60 -11.42 2.00
C HIS A 28 7.22 -10.07 2.60
N LYS A 29 8.14 -9.11 2.58
CA LYS A 29 7.89 -7.73 3.05
C LYS A 29 6.86 -7.03 2.18
N THR A 30 6.95 -7.16 0.87
CA THR A 30 5.99 -6.57 -0.07
C THR A 30 4.60 -7.16 0.12
N LYS A 31 4.50 -8.49 0.25
CA LYS A 31 3.23 -9.16 0.49
C LYS A 31 2.59 -8.74 1.83
N LEU A 32 3.39 -8.61 2.87
CA LEU A 32 2.92 -8.11 4.16
C LEU A 32 2.39 -6.68 4.04
N LEU A 33 3.14 -5.80 3.40
CA LEU A 33 2.75 -4.40 3.20
C LEU A 33 1.43 -4.28 2.42
N LEU A 34 1.28 -5.03 1.34
CA LEU A 34 0.04 -5.07 0.56
C LEU A 34 -1.14 -5.61 1.38
N SER A 35 -0.92 -6.61 2.22
CA SER A 35 -1.98 -7.21 3.04
C SER A 35 -2.55 -6.27 4.11
N ILE A 36 -1.76 -5.31 4.59
CA ILE A 36 -2.19 -4.32 5.58
C ILE A 36 -2.68 -3.00 4.95
N TYR A 37 -2.56 -2.82 3.65
CA TYR A 37 -2.86 -1.55 2.96
C TYR A 37 -4.27 -1.04 3.24
N ARG A 38 -5.28 -1.89 3.18
CA ARG A 38 -6.68 -1.48 3.44
C ARG A 38 -6.86 -0.90 4.82
N ASP A 39 -6.28 -1.55 5.83
CA ASP A 39 -6.39 -1.11 7.22
C ASP A 39 -5.66 0.22 7.43
N VAL A 40 -4.52 0.41 6.78
CA VAL A 40 -3.77 1.67 6.81
C VAL A 40 -4.53 2.80 6.13
N VAL A 41 -5.14 2.56 4.97
CA VAL A 41 -5.96 3.57 4.26
C VAL A 41 -7.13 4.02 5.14
N TRP A 42 -7.84 3.10 5.76
CA TRP A 42 -8.96 3.45 6.66
C TRP A 42 -8.49 4.21 7.90
N ALA A 43 -7.39 3.80 8.53
CA ALA A 43 -6.80 4.53 9.65
C ALA A 43 -6.38 5.94 9.24
N THR A 44 -5.74 6.10 8.07
CA THR A 44 -5.32 7.40 7.54
C THR A 44 -6.50 8.31 7.27
N LEU A 45 -7.59 7.82 6.70
CA LEU A 45 -8.80 8.60 6.49
C LEU A 45 -9.42 9.05 7.82
N SER A 46 -9.44 8.18 8.83
CA SER A 46 -9.91 8.52 10.17
C SER A 46 -9.01 9.59 10.82
N ASP A 47 -7.69 9.43 10.75
CA ASP A 47 -6.73 10.39 11.29
C ASP A 47 -6.80 11.73 10.55
N CYS A 48 -6.98 11.74 9.23
CA CYS A 48 -7.22 12.96 8.44
C CYS A 48 -8.44 13.72 8.93
N ASN A 49 -9.53 13.02 9.17
CA ASN A 49 -10.76 13.66 9.65
C ASN A 49 -10.56 14.25 11.05
N CYS A 50 -9.93 13.51 11.97
CA CYS A 50 -9.62 14.00 13.30
C CYS A 50 -8.69 15.23 13.27
N VAL A 51 -7.63 15.18 12.46
CA VAL A 51 -6.69 16.31 12.33
C VAL A 51 -7.37 17.52 11.70
N ASN A 52 -8.21 17.36 10.69
CA ASN A 52 -8.96 18.46 10.08
C ASN A 52 -9.95 19.09 11.06
N GLU A 53 -10.64 18.30 11.89
CA GLU A 53 -11.53 18.81 12.91
C GLU A 53 -10.77 19.62 13.96
N GLU A 54 -9.61 19.14 14.42
CA GLU A 54 -8.77 19.83 15.39
C GLU A 54 -8.16 21.11 14.81
N ILE A 55 -7.73 21.11 13.54
CA ILE A 55 -7.26 22.31 12.84
C ILE A 55 -8.35 23.36 12.77
N TYR A 56 -9.57 22.97 12.40
CA TYR A 56 -10.72 23.88 12.36
C TYR A 56 -11.05 24.48 13.74
N TYR A 57 -10.92 23.67 14.80
CA TYR A 57 -11.21 24.09 16.17
C TYR A 57 -10.15 25.03 16.74
N TYR A 58 -8.87 24.80 16.47
CA TYR A 58 -7.75 25.53 17.06
C TYR A 58 -7.13 26.61 16.15
N GLY A 59 -7.43 26.64 14.87
CA GLY A 59 -6.87 27.61 13.93
C GLY A 59 -7.34 27.37 12.50
N ASP A 60 -6.94 28.24 11.59
CA ASP A 60 -7.32 28.18 10.18
C ASP A 60 -6.43 27.19 9.40
N ASP A 61 -5.24 26.90 9.88
CA ASP A 61 -4.30 25.97 9.29
C ASP A 61 -3.53 25.16 10.36
N LEU A 62 -2.72 24.21 9.91
CA LEU A 62 -1.93 23.35 10.80
C LEU A 62 -0.95 24.15 11.68
N THR A 63 -0.32 25.17 11.12
CA THR A 63 0.63 26.02 11.84
C THR A 63 -0.06 26.75 12.99
N ASP A 64 -1.20 27.38 12.73
CA ASP A 64 -1.99 28.07 13.72
C ASP A 64 -2.49 27.13 14.82
N ALA A 65 -2.95 25.95 14.44
CA ALA A 65 -3.38 24.91 15.38
C ALA A 65 -2.24 24.47 16.31
N LEU A 66 -1.05 24.23 15.77
CA LEU A 66 0.15 23.85 16.55
C LEU A 66 0.58 24.95 17.51
N VAL A 67 0.58 26.22 17.07
CA VAL A 67 0.89 27.39 17.90
C VAL A 67 -0.12 27.52 19.04
N TYR A 68 -1.40 27.38 18.75
CA TYR A 68 -2.44 27.43 19.76
C TYR A 68 -2.27 26.33 20.82
N LEU A 69 -2.02 25.08 20.39
CA LEU A 69 -1.80 23.96 21.29
C LEU A 69 -0.55 24.14 22.15
N GLU A 70 0.51 24.73 21.59
CA GLU A 70 1.75 25.01 22.32
C GLU A 70 1.54 26.06 23.43
N GLU A 71 0.75 27.10 23.15
CA GLU A 71 0.56 28.23 24.06
C GLU A 71 -0.56 28.04 25.07
N PHE A 72 -1.64 27.38 24.69
CA PHE A 72 -2.90 27.42 25.44
C PHE A 72 -3.49 26.05 25.82
N ALA A 73 -3.11 24.98 25.13
CA ALA A 73 -3.70 23.67 25.37
C ALA A 73 -2.96 22.87 26.47
N PRO A 74 -3.66 21.97 27.18
CA PRO A 74 -3.01 21.01 28.07
C PRO A 74 -2.03 20.10 27.32
N ASP A 75 -0.92 19.75 27.96
CA ASP A 75 0.14 18.89 27.38
C ASP A 75 -0.39 17.55 26.83
N ILE A 76 -1.42 16.99 27.46
CA ILE A 76 -2.02 15.73 27.03
C ILE A 76 -2.71 15.87 25.66
N GLU A 77 -3.47 16.93 25.44
CA GLU A 77 -4.14 17.19 24.15
C GLU A 77 -3.14 17.46 23.04
N ARG A 78 -2.10 18.21 23.35
CA ARG A 78 -0.98 18.49 22.43
C ARG A 78 -0.29 17.21 22.02
N SER A 79 0.10 16.36 22.95
CA SER A 79 0.80 15.09 22.69
C SER A 79 -0.05 14.16 21.82
N GLU A 80 -1.34 14.09 22.07
CA GLU A 80 -2.25 13.27 21.28
C GLU A 80 -2.43 13.80 19.86
N PHE A 81 -2.58 15.11 19.70
CA PHE A 81 -2.65 15.75 18.39
C PHE A 81 -1.35 15.55 17.57
N GLU A 82 -0.19 15.81 18.18
CA GLU A 82 1.13 15.58 17.55
C GLU A 82 1.28 14.12 17.09
N ARG A 83 0.85 13.17 17.91
CA ARG A 83 0.89 11.73 17.56
C ARG A 83 0.02 11.44 16.34
N ARG A 84 -1.19 11.98 16.26
CA ARG A 84 -2.09 11.80 15.10
C ARG A 84 -1.50 12.41 13.83
N VAL A 85 -0.92 13.59 13.93
CA VAL A 85 -0.25 14.24 12.80
C VAL A 85 0.94 13.41 12.31
N CYS A 86 1.79 12.91 13.20
CA CYS A 86 2.91 12.05 12.85
C CYS A 86 2.45 10.75 12.16
N ASN A 87 1.45 10.08 12.74
CA ASN A 87 0.87 8.86 12.15
C ASN A 87 0.27 9.13 10.75
N LEU A 88 -0.40 10.27 10.57
CA LEU A 88 -0.94 10.67 9.29
C LEU A 88 0.16 10.82 8.22
N PHE A 89 1.25 11.49 8.55
CA PHE A 89 2.36 11.66 7.61
C PHE A 89 3.05 10.34 7.26
N GLU A 90 3.30 9.49 8.24
CA GLU A 90 3.90 8.17 8.02
C GLU A 90 3.01 7.28 7.14
N ASN A 91 1.72 7.20 7.44
CA ASN A 91 0.76 6.42 6.66
C ASN A 91 0.57 6.98 5.24
N LYS A 92 0.50 8.31 5.11
CA LYS A 92 0.37 8.96 3.82
C LYS A 92 1.60 8.71 2.95
N TRP A 93 2.78 8.78 3.51
CA TRP A 93 4.01 8.46 2.79
C TRP A 93 4.00 7.02 2.26
N MET A 94 3.56 6.06 3.07
CA MET A 94 3.45 4.66 2.67
C MET A 94 2.42 4.46 1.56
N ILE A 95 1.26 5.11 1.64
CA ILE A 95 0.23 5.08 0.61
C ILE A 95 0.77 5.65 -0.71
N ASP A 96 1.42 6.80 -0.67
CA ASP A 96 2.03 7.43 -1.84
C ASP A 96 3.09 6.55 -2.48
N LEU A 97 3.88 5.83 -1.66
CA LEU A 97 4.89 4.88 -2.14
C LEU A 97 4.25 3.71 -2.88
N ILE A 98 3.20 3.13 -2.33
CA ILE A 98 2.45 2.03 -2.96
C ILE A 98 1.80 2.50 -4.25
N ASP A 99 1.17 3.66 -4.26
CA ASP A 99 0.52 4.22 -5.46
C ASP A 99 1.53 4.46 -6.58
N LYS A 100 2.71 4.95 -6.26
CA LYS A 100 3.81 5.11 -7.24
C LYS A 100 4.31 3.76 -7.76
N ALA A 101 4.46 2.78 -6.88
CA ALA A 101 4.86 1.43 -7.28
C ALA A 101 3.80 0.79 -8.19
N MET A 102 2.53 0.94 -7.86
CA MET A 102 1.42 0.44 -8.68
C MET A 102 1.36 1.09 -10.06
N SER A 103 1.64 2.37 -10.17
CA SER A 103 1.76 3.04 -11.48
C SER A 103 2.88 2.45 -12.32
N LYS A 104 4.03 2.14 -11.71
CA LYS A 104 5.15 1.49 -12.41
C LYS A 104 4.80 0.06 -12.84
N VAL A 105 4.07 -0.67 -12.01
CA VAL A 105 3.57 -2.02 -12.37
C VAL A 105 2.65 -1.94 -13.58
N TYR A 106 1.72 -0.98 -13.60
CA TYR A 106 0.82 -0.76 -14.73
C TYR A 106 1.55 -0.51 -16.04
N ASP A 107 2.59 0.29 -16.00
CA ASP A 107 3.40 0.66 -17.16
C ASP A 107 4.42 -0.42 -17.58
N TYR A 108 4.53 -1.50 -16.83
CA TYR A 108 5.45 -2.58 -17.17
C TYR A 108 5.05 -3.25 -18.48
N TYR A 109 6.04 -3.46 -19.37
CA TYR A 109 5.81 -3.87 -20.76
C TYR A 109 5.19 -5.27 -20.93
N ASN A 110 5.33 -6.15 -19.95
CA ASN A 110 4.87 -7.54 -20.03
C ASN A 110 3.82 -7.82 -18.95
N ASN A 111 2.57 -7.88 -19.34
CA ASN A 111 1.42 -8.11 -18.45
C ASN A 111 1.21 -7.07 -17.33
N GLY A 112 1.77 -5.87 -17.46
CA GLY A 112 1.70 -4.83 -16.43
C GLY A 112 0.29 -4.48 -16.03
N GLN A 113 -0.62 -4.33 -16.97
CA GLN A 113 -2.04 -4.03 -16.70
C GLN A 113 -2.73 -5.18 -15.95
N LEU A 114 -2.46 -6.43 -16.34
CA LEU A 114 -2.99 -7.60 -15.64
C LEU A 114 -2.45 -7.68 -14.20
N TYR A 115 -1.16 -7.46 -14.00
CA TYR A 115 -0.55 -7.43 -12.68
C TYR A 115 -1.14 -6.34 -11.79
N HIS A 116 -1.32 -5.14 -12.35
CA HIS A 116 -1.97 -4.03 -11.64
C HIS A 116 -3.39 -4.40 -11.21
N GLU A 117 -4.18 -5.00 -12.10
CA GLU A 117 -5.55 -5.42 -11.80
C GLU A 117 -5.60 -6.50 -10.73
N ILE A 118 -4.73 -7.51 -10.81
CA ILE A 118 -4.63 -8.57 -9.80
C ILE A 118 -4.29 -7.99 -8.43
N LEU A 119 -3.27 -7.14 -8.33
CA LEU A 119 -2.85 -6.54 -7.07
C LEU A 119 -3.92 -5.60 -6.51
N SER A 120 -4.52 -4.77 -7.36
CA SER A 120 -5.56 -3.82 -6.95
C SER A 120 -6.76 -4.54 -6.35
N LYS A 121 -7.29 -5.54 -7.05
CA LYS A 121 -8.46 -6.30 -6.59
C LYS A 121 -8.16 -7.21 -5.40
N SER A 122 -6.96 -7.75 -5.31
CA SER A 122 -6.54 -8.62 -4.21
C SER A 122 -6.29 -7.87 -2.91
N TYR A 123 -5.71 -6.67 -2.98
CA TYR A 123 -5.19 -5.98 -1.79
C TYR A 123 -5.67 -4.54 -1.59
N LEU A 124 -5.93 -3.77 -2.65
CA LEU A 124 -6.04 -2.32 -2.55
C LEU A 124 -7.48 -1.79 -2.56
N THR A 125 -8.40 -2.45 -3.26
CA THR A 125 -9.78 -2.00 -3.34
C THR A 125 -10.51 -2.10 -2.00
N ALA A 126 -11.45 -1.19 -1.75
CA ALA A 126 -12.28 -1.22 -0.54
C ALA A 126 -13.10 -2.51 -0.43
N PHE A 127 -13.61 -3.01 -1.55
CA PHE A 127 -14.33 -4.27 -1.61
C PHE A 127 -13.35 -5.46 -1.57
N ARG A 128 -13.65 -6.46 -0.76
CA ARG A 128 -12.87 -7.69 -0.66
C ARG A 128 -13.50 -8.78 -1.52
N TYR A 129 -12.86 -9.06 -2.64
CA TYR A 129 -13.28 -10.14 -3.55
C TYR A 129 -12.90 -11.51 -2.99
N THR A 130 -13.77 -12.50 -3.19
CA THR A 130 -13.41 -13.90 -2.98
C THR A 130 -12.51 -14.40 -4.12
N GLU A 131 -11.83 -15.53 -3.91
CA GLU A 131 -11.01 -16.15 -4.97
C GLU A 131 -11.86 -16.47 -6.21
N SER A 132 -13.04 -17.02 -6.02
CA SER A 132 -13.95 -17.37 -7.13
C SER A 132 -14.36 -16.15 -7.95
N GLU A 133 -14.69 -15.04 -7.29
CA GLU A 133 -15.01 -13.78 -7.95
C GLU A 133 -13.83 -13.24 -8.76
N LEU A 134 -12.62 -13.30 -8.20
CA LEU A 134 -11.41 -12.84 -8.90
C LEU A 134 -11.13 -13.68 -10.15
N LEU A 135 -11.24 -14.98 -10.06
CA LEU A 135 -11.04 -15.88 -11.21
C LEU A 135 -12.06 -15.61 -12.33
N GLU A 136 -13.31 -15.35 -11.96
CA GLU A 136 -14.37 -15.02 -12.91
C GLU A 136 -14.14 -13.66 -13.58
N ILE A 137 -13.89 -12.61 -12.78
CA ILE A 137 -13.67 -11.25 -13.27
C ILE A 137 -12.45 -11.17 -14.20
N LEU A 138 -11.36 -11.84 -13.84
CA LEU A 138 -10.11 -11.83 -14.60
C LEU A 138 -10.09 -12.87 -15.73
N ASN A 139 -11.09 -13.75 -15.76
CA ASN A 139 -11.18 -14.87 -16.72
C ASN A 139 -9.89 -15.71 -16.74
N LEU A 140 -9.41 -16.09 -15.55
CA LEU A 140 -8.20 -16.87 -15.37
C LEU A 140 -8.51 -18.21 -14.68
N GLU A 141 -7.73 -19.24 -15.04
CA GLU A 141 -7.67 -20.46 -14.26
C GLU A 141 -6.93 -20.23 -12.93
N ARG A 142 -7.28 -21.01 -11.91
CA ARG A 142 -6.71 -20.87 -10.57
C ARG A 142 -5.18 -20.92 -10.55
N SER A 143 -4.58 -21.87 -11.24
CA SER A 143 -3.12 -22.00 -11.31
C SER A 143 -2.47 -20.79 -11.98
N THR A 144 -3.05 -20.33 -13.09
CA THR A 144 -2.58 -19.14 -13.81
C THR A 144 -2.72 -17.88 -12.95
N PHE A 145 -3.83 -17.72 -12.24
CA PHE A 145 -4.04 -16.61 -11.32
C PHE A 145 -2.94 -16.53 -10.25
N TYR A 146 -2.64 -17.63 -9.59
CA TYR A 146 -1.59 -17.65 -8.56
C TYR A 146 -0.18 -17.40 -9.11
N ASP A 147 0.12 -17.90 -10.31
CA ASP A 147 1.37 -17.62 -10.98
C ASP A 147 1.50 -16.12 -11.32
N ARG A 148 0.46 -15.51 -11.89
CA ARG A 148 0.43 -14.07 -12.21
C ARG A 148 0.47 -13.20 -10.96
N LYS A 149 -0.23 -13.61 -9.89
CA LYS A 149 -0.19 -12.91 -8.61
C LYS A 149 1.20 -12.92 -7.99
N LYS A 150 1.89 -14.05 -8.02
CA LYS A 150 3.29 -14.15 -7.55
C LYS A 150 4.21 -13.24 -8.36
N GLU A 151 4.11 -13.28 -9.68
CA GLU A 151 4.88 -12.41 -10.57
C GLU A 151 4.64 -10.93 -10.26
N ALA A 152 3.38 -10.54 -10.07
CA ALA A 152 3.00 -9.17 -9.75
C ALA A 152 3.57 -8.68 -8.42
N VAL A 153 3.55 -9.50 -7.38
CA VAL A 153 4.12 -9.15 -6.06
C VAL A 153 5.63 -9.04 -6.12
N MET A 154 6.29 -9.84 -6.98
CA MET A 154 7.74 -9.80 -7.15
C MET A 154 8.21 -8.57 -7.95
N LEU A 155 7.39 -8.05 -8.85
CA LEU A 155 7.72 -6.92 -9.72
C LEU A 155 7.83 -5.61 -8.95
#